data_7a66baa715c831a1d5fb69981e52440f
#
_entry.id   7a66baa715c831a1d5fb69981e52440f
#
_cell.length_a   1.000
_cell.length_b   1.000
_cell.length_c   1.000
_cell.angle_alpha   90.00
_cell.angle_beta   90.00
_cell.angle_gamma   90.00
#
_symmetry.space_group_name_H-M   'P 1'
#
loop_
_entity.id
_entity.type
_entity.pdbx_description
1 polymer ?
#
loop_
_entity_poly.entity_id
_entity_poly.type
_entity_poly.pdbx_seq_one_letter_code
_entity_poly.pdbx_strand_id
1 'polypeptide(L)'
;MHARTRHTHRLEARPVVLVEGILVFAEPALRRLFDVKIFVDTPDDIRFIRRLQRDMVERGRSLDSIIHQYLTTVRPMHLEFVEPSKRYADVIIPSGGMNAVALDMVVARVEALLAAPPTEAIAPGAPPGRA
;
A
#
# COMPACT_ATOMS: atom_id res chain seq x y z
N MET A 1 -20.84 -11.24 3.38
CA MET A 1 -20.90 -10.01 2.58
C MET A 1 -20.34 -8.87 3.43
N HIS A 2 -19.25 -8.23 3.03
CA HIS A 2 -18.73 -7.10 3.78
C HIS A 2 -19.47 -5.83 3.32
N ALA A 3 -20.32 -5.29 4.16
CA ALA A 3 -21.03 -4.04 3.90
C ALA A 3 -20.17 -2.85 4.35
N ARG A 4 -20.15 -1.79 3.56
CA ARG A 4 -19.50 -0.54 3.92
C ARG A 4 -20.27 0.09 5.10
N THR A 5 -19.59 0.37 6.19
CA THR A 5 -20.23 1.09 7.32
C THR A 5 -20.46 2.55 6.97
N ARG A 6 -21.51 3.15 7.54
CA ARG A 6 -21.78 4.59 7.38
C ARG A 6 -20.90 5.46 8.29
N HIS A 7 -20.15 4.85 9.19
CA HIS A 7 -19.25 5.57 10.07
C HIS A 7 -17.97 5.95 9.34
N THR A 8 -17.68 7.23 9.35
CA THR A 8 -16.43 7.79 8.85
C THR A 8 -15.62 8.32 10.01
N HIS A 9 -14.31 8.07 9.99
CA HIS A 9 -13.36 8.68 10.91
C HIS A 9 -12.72 9.87 10.20
N ARG A 10 -12.80 11.04 10.82
CA ARG A 10 -12.07 12.22 10.35
C ARG A 10 -10.62 12.11 10.85
N LEU A 11 -9.68 12.16 9.94
CA LEU A 11 -8.26 12.25 10.27
C LEU A 11 -7.83 13.70 10.16
N GLU A 12 -7.11 14.17 11.17
CA GLU A 12 -6.46 15.48 11.11
C GLU A 12 -5.22 15.42 10.21
N ALA A 13 -4.96 16.53 9.52
CA ALA A 13 -3.77 16.66 8.71
C ALA A 13 -2.51 16.55 9.59
N ARG A 14 -1.55 15.76 9.12
CA ARG A 14 -0.24 15.57 9.75
C ARG A 14 0.85 15.81 8.72
N PRO A 15 2.07 16.19 9.13
CA PRO A 15 3.18 16.41 8.20
C PRO A 15 3.51 15.18 7.36
N VAL A 16 3.33 13.99 7.91
CA VAL A 16 3.49 12.70 7.21
C VAL A 16 2.24 11.86 7.44
N VAL A 17 1.68 11.35 6.35
CA VAL A 17 0.54 10.42 6.35
C VAL A 17 0.95 9.16 5.60
N LEU A 18 0.85 8.02 6.27
CA LEU A 18 1.10 6.71 5.68
C LEU A 18 -0.24 6.09 5.26
N VAL A 19 -0.36 5.75 3.97
CA VAL A 19 -1.53 5.06 3.41
C VAL A 19 -1.10 3.68 2.97
N GLU A 20 -1.74 2.64 3.49
CA GLU A 20 -1.43 1.26 3.13
C GLU A 20 -2.62 0.56 2.45
N GLY A 21 -2.32 -0.36 1.57
CA GLY A 21 -3.31 -1.24 0.95
C GLY A 21 -2.83 -1.82 -0.37
N ILE A 22 -3.25 -3.03 -0.67
CA ILE A 22 -2.82 -3.76 -1.88
C ILE A 22 -3.32 -3.13 -3.19
N LEU A 23 -4.33 -2.28 -3.15
CA LEU A 23 -4.94 -1.63 -4.31
C LEU A 23 -4.72 -0.11 -4.36
N VAL A 24 -3.91 0.45 -3.46
CA VAL A 24 -3.70 1.91 -3.38
C VAL A 24 -3.10 2.49 -4.66
N PHE A 25 -2.38 1.68 -5.44
CA PHE A 25 -1.82 2.08 -6.74
C PHE A 25 -2.72 1.72 -7.94
N ALA A 26 -3.80 0.99 -7.75
CA ALA A 26 -4.71 0.64 -8.84
C ALA A 26 -5.49 1.88 -9.32
N GLU A 27 -5.86 2.80 -8.42
CA GLU A 27 -6.65 3.98 -8.72
C GLU A 27 -5.75 5.18 -9.12
N PRO A 28 -5.84 5.68 -10.37
CA PRO A 28 -5.00 6.78 -10.83
C PRO A 28 -5.16 8.08 -10.04
N ALA A 29 -6.37 8.38 -9.58
CA ALA A 29 -6.64 9.57 -8.80
C ALA A 29 -5.94 9.52 -7.45
N LEU A 30 -5.96 8.35 -6.80
CA LEU A 30 -5.29 8.14 -5.52
C LEU A 30 -3.77 8.19 -5.65
N ARG A 31 -3.20 7.57 -6.71
CA ARG A 31 -1.76 7.61 -6.98
C ARG A 31 -1.17 9.03 -7.07
N ARG A 32 -1.95 9.97 -7.59
CA ARG A 32 -1.52 11.38 -7.72
C ARG A 32 -1.43 12.12 -6.40
N LEU A 33 -2.00 11.58 -5.34
CA LEU A 33 -1.97 12.17 -4.00
C LEU A 33 -0.73 11.76 -3.20
N PHE A 34 0.02 10.77 -3.66
CA PHE A 34 1.19 10.26 -2.95
C PHE A 34 2.47 10.94 -3.44
N ASP A 35 3.22 11.53 -2.52
CA ASP A 35 4.53 12.10 -2.78
C ASP A 35 5.61 11.01 -2.95
N VAL A 36 5.46 9.90 -2.21
CA VAL A 36 6.36 8.74 -2.27
C VAL A 36 5.53 7.46 -2.35
N LYS A 37 5.85 6.61 -3.31
CA LYS A 37 5.16 5.34 -3.58
C LYS A 37 6.11 4.18 -3.38
N ILE A 38 5.83 3.35 -2.39
CA ILE A 38 6.65 2.19 -2.04
C ILE A 38 5.87 0.91 -2.33
N PHE A 39 6.46 0.01 -3.09
CA PHE A 39 5.94 -1.34 -3.30
C PHE A 39 6.75 -2.34 -2.48
N VAL A 40 6.08 -3.07 -1.60
CA VAL A 40 6.71 -4.13 -0.79
C VAL A 40 6.57 -5.45 -1.55
N ASP A 41 7.66 -5.90 -2.12
CA ASP A 41 7.70 -7.11 -2.93
C ASP A 41 8.00 -8.34 -2.06
N THR A 42 7.09 -9.30 -2.11
CA THR A 42 7.23 -10.57 -1.37
C THR A 42 6.94 -11.72 -2.33
N PRO A 43 7.79 -12.75 -2.39
CA PRO A 43 7.57 -13.94 -3.21
C PRO A 43 6.20 -14.57 -2.98
N ASP A 44 5.61 -15.11 -4.04
CA ASP A 44 4.24 -15.63 -4.05
C ASP A 44 4.01 -16.75 -3.03
N ASP A 45 4.97 -17.65 -2.91
CA ASP A 45 4.97 -18.76 -1.94
C ASP A 45 4.95 -18.24 -0.50
N ILE A 46 5.79 -17.27 -0.18
CA ILE A 46 5.82 -16.64 1.16
C ILE A 46 4.51 -15.92 1.46
N ARG A 47 3.94 -15.20 0.49
CA ARG A 47 2.64 -14.54 0.65
C ARG A 47 1.53 -15.56 0.91
N PHE A 48 1.55 -16.67 0.18
CA PHE A 48 0.57 -17.74 0.36
C PHE A 48 0.71 -18.42 1.72
N ILE A 49 1.93 -18.76 2.14
CA ILE A 49 2.19 -19.37 3.46
C ILE A 49 1.71 -18.46 4.60
N ARG A 50 2.06 -17.17 4.57
CA ARG A 50 1.61 -16.19 5.58
C ARG A 50 0.08 -16.08 5.63
N ARG A 51 -0.57 -16.07 4.46
CA ARG A 51 -2.02 -16.07 4.38
C ARG A 51 -2.62 -17.33 4.98
N LEU A 52 -2.06 -18.49 4.64
CA LEU A 52 -2.52 -19.78 5.13
C LEU A 52 -2.49 -19.82 6.66
N GLN A 53 -1.34 -19.50 7.25
CA GLN A 53 -1.15 -19.44 8.69
C GLN A 53 -2.16 -18.52 9.37
N ARG A 54 -2.27 -17.28 8.90
CA ARG A 54 -3.20 -16.29 9.44
C ARG A 54 -4.66 -16.76 9.35
N ASP A 55 -5.10 -17.20 8.18
CA ASP A 55 -6.49 -17.53 7.93
C ASP A 55 -6.91 -18.82 8.68
N MET A 56 -5.98 -19.75 8.93
CA MET A 56 -6.22 -20.94 9.78
C MET A 56 -6.26 -20.57 11.26
N VAL A 57 -5.25 -19.86 11.76
CA VAL A 57 -5.09 -19.60 13.21
C VAL A 57 -6.04 -18.51 13.69
N GLU A 58 -6.11 -17.39 12.99
CA GLU A 58 -6.86 -16.21 13.46
C GLU A 58 -8.34 -16.25 13.03
N ARG A 59 -8.66 -16.93 11.93
CA ARG A 59 -10.00 -16.91 11.33
C ARG A 59 -10.69 -18.25 11.30
N GLY A 60 -10.04 -19.32 11.79
CA GLY A 60 -10.59 -20.67 11.88
C GLY A 60 -11.04 -21.27 10.55
N ARG A 61 -10.43 -20.87 9.42
CA ARG A 61 -10.81 -21.36 8.09
C ARG A 61 -10.17 -22.70 7.79
N SER A 62 -10.88 -23.55 7.03
CA SER A 62 -10.31 -24.80 6.55
C SER A 62 -9.28 -24.57 5.45
N LEU A 63 -8.28 -25.46 5.39
CA LEU A 63 -7.25 -25.47 4.36
C LEU A 63 -7.83 -25.42 2.94
N ASP A 64 -8.81 -26.31 2.67
CA ASP A 64 -9.45 -26.40 1.35
C ASP A 64 -10.14 -25.08 0.94
N SER A 65 -10.83 -24.45 1.90
CA SER A 65 -11.49 -23.16 1.67
C SER A 65 -10.47 -22.05 1.33
N ILE A 66 -9.31 -22.06 1.98
CA ILE A 66 -8.25 -21.05 1.73
C ILE A 66 -7.61 -21.29 0.36
N ILE A 67 -7.27 -22.55 0.05
CA ILE A 67 -6.67 -22.92 -1.25
C ILE A 67 -7.64 -22.60 -2.38
N HIS A 68 -8.89 -23.00 -2.27
CA HIS A 68 -9.91 -22.72 -3.29
C HIS A 68 -10.02 -21.21 -3.54
N GLN A 69 -10.19 -20.40 -2.50
CA GLN A 69 -10.28 -18.95 -2.64
C GLN A 69 -9.00 -18.34 -3.21
N TYR A 70 -7.83 -18.86 -2.83
CA TYR A 70 -6.58 -18.37 -3.36
C TYR A 70 -6.48 -18.57 -4.87
N LEU A 71 -6.79 -19.78 -5.34
CA LEU A 71 -6.70 -20.11 -6.76
C LEU A 71 -7.76 -19.43 -7.62
N THR A 72 -8.99 -19.32 -7.10
CA THR A 72 -10.13 -18.78 -7.86
C THR A 72 -10.26 -17.28 -7.83
N THR A 73 -9.72 -16.62 -6.81
CA THR A 73 -9.92 -15.18 -6.60
C THR A 73 -8.63 -14.43 -6.33
N VAL A 74 -7.89 -14.83 -5.30
CA VAL A 74 -6.79 -13.99 -4.79
C VAL A 74 -5.64 -13.91 -5.78
N ARG A 75 -5.20 -15.05 -6.31
CA ARG A 75 -4.10 -15.11 -7.27
C ARG A 75 -4.45 -14.41 -8.60
N PRO A 76 -5.60 -14.66 -9.23
CA PRO A 76 -6.00 -13.91 -10.43
C PRO A 76 -6.06 -12.40 -10.20
N MET A 77 -6.69 -11.95 -9.12
CA MET A 77 -6.78 -10.52 -8.79
C MET A 77 -5.40 -9.90 -8.48
N HIS A 78 -4.51 -10.64 -7.87
CA HIS A 78 -3.14 -10.18 -7.66
C HIS A 78 -2.41 -9.94 -8.99
N LEU A 79 -2.48 -10.90 -9.90
CA LEU A 79 -1.84 -10.81 -11.22
C LEU A 79 -2.45 -9.72 -12.10
N GLU A 80 -3.74 -9.45 -11.94
CA GLU A 80 -4.44 -8.44 -12.74
C GLU A 80 -4.24 -7.02 -12.20
N PHE A 81 -4.27 -6.81 -10.88
CA PHE A 81 -4.31 -5.47 -10.29
C PHE A 81 -3.08 -5.12 -9.46
N VAL A 82 -2.56 -6.07 -8.68
CA VAL A 82 -1.50 -5.77 -7.70
C VAL A 82 -0.12 -5.79 -8.37
N GLU A 83 0.23 -6.90 -9.01
CA GLU A 83 1.54 -7.06 -9.64
C GLU A 83 1.82 -5.99 -10.70
N PRO A 84 0.90 -5.66 -11.62
CA PRO A 84 1.13 -4.58 -12.58
C PRO A 84 1.25 -3.19 -11.95
N SER A 85 0.73 -3.00 -10.73
CA SER A 85 0.81 -1.71 -10.04
C SER A 85 2.22 -1.38 -9.54
N LYS A 86 3.10 -2.36 -9.44
CA LYS A 86 4.52 -2.24 -9.09
C LYS A 86 5.25 -1.21 -9.97
N ARG A 87 4.88 -1.07 -11.24
CA ARG A 87 5.45 -0.08 -12.16
C ARG A 87 5.24 1.38 -11.73
N TYR A 88 4.31 1.63 -10.82
CA TYR A 88 4.03 2.97 -10.32
C TYR A 88 4.79 3.32 -9.04
N ALA A 89 5.54 2.37 -8.50
CA ALA A 89 6.34 2.59 -7.30
C ALA A 89 7.60 3.40 -7.62
N ASP A 90 7.95 4.31 -6.74
CA ASP A 90 9.22 5.03 -6.76
C ASP A 90 10.33 4.17 -6.12
N VAL A 91 9.95 3.31 -5.17
CA VAL A 91 10.86 2.39 -4.46
C VAL A 91 10.22 1.00 -4.37
N ILE A 92 11.00 -0.04 -4.65
CA ILE A 92 10.59 -1.43 -4.46
C ILE A 92 11.44 -2.04 -3.34
N ILE A 93 10.78 -2.52 -2.29
CA ILE A 93 11.43 -3.17 -1.15
C ILE A 93 11.33 -4.69 -1.33
N PRO A 94 12.41 -5.39 -1.65
CA PRO A 94 12.40 -6.84 -1.78
C PRO A 94 12.31 -7.52 -0.41
N SER A 95 11.97 -8.81 -0.42
CA SER A 95 11.87 -9.65 0.79
C SER A 95 10.79 -9.22 1.80
N GLY A 96 9.86 -8.39 1.36
CA GLY A 96 8.79 -7.87 2.22
C GLY A 96 9.32 -6.98 3.34
N GLY A 97 8.53 -6.83 4.40
CA GLY A 97 8.89 -6.01 5.56
C GLY A 97 10.03 -6.55 6.44
N MET A 98 10.77 -7.58 6.00
CA MET A 98 11.92 -8.15 6.70
C MET A 98 13.26 -7.57 6.22
N ASN A 99 13.26 -6.67 5.24
CA ASN A 99 14.46 -6.01 4.76
C ASN A 99 14.80 -4.80 5.65
N ALA A 100 15.60 -5.06 6.69
CA ALA A 100 15.96 -4.05 7.69
C ALA A 100 16.63 -2.83 7.07
N VAL A 101 17.56 -3.04 6.13
CA VAL A 101 18.27 -1.92 5.45
C VAL A 101 17.31 -1.01 4.71
N ALA A 102 16.36 -1.57 3.95
CA ALA A 102 15.38 -0.77 3.24
C ALA A 102 14.42 -0.06 4.20
N LEU A 103 14.05 -0.70 5.32
CA LEU A 103 13.22 -0.06 6.35
C LEU A 103 13.95 1.10 7.01
N ASP A 104 15.22 0.95 7.36
CA ASP A 104 16.03 2.01 7.95
C ASP A 104 16.13 3.24 7.02
N MET A 105 16.26 3.01 5.71
CA MET A 105 16.25 4.10 4.70
C MET A 105 14.89 4.83 4.68
N VAL A 106 13.78 4.10 4.77
CA VAL A 106 12.44 4.70 4.80
C VAL A 106 12.24 5.49 6.10
N VAL A 107 12.64 4.92 7.23
CA VAL A 107 12.55 5.58 8.54
C VAL A 107 13.37 6.87 8.55
N ALA A 108 14.63 6.83 8.11
CA ALA A 108 15.47 8.01 8.01
C ALA A 108 14.84 9.12 7.14
N ARG A 109 14.17 8.73 6.04
CA ARG A 109 13.46 9.70 5.19
C ARG A 109 12.26 10.31 5.90
N VAL A 110 11.48 9.52 6.62
CA VAL A 110 10.33 10.00 7.40
C VAL A 110 10.79 10.94 8.51
N GLU A 111 11.85 10.60 9.24
CA GLU A 111 12.44 11.45 10.27
C GLU A 111 12.91 12.80 9.71
N ALA A 112 13.57 12.78 8.56
CA ALA A 112 13.99 14.00 7.86
C ALA A 112 12.79 14.89 7.47
N LEU A 113 11.68 14.30 7.03
CA LEU A 113 10.45 15.03 6.71
C LEU A 113 9.80 15.63 7.97
N LEU A 114 9.82 14.91 9.08
CA LEU A 114 9.27 15.39 10.36
C LEU A 114 10.12 16.49 11.00
N ALA A 115 11.43 16.46 10.77
CA ALA A 115 12.37 17.47 11.27
C ALA A 115 12.41 18.74 10.40
N ALA A 116 11.95 18.67 9.14
CA ALA A 116 11.88 19.82 8.26
C ALA A 116 10.85 20.83 8.79
N PRO A 117 11.16 22.15 8.80
CA PRO A 117 10.15 23.15 9.11
C PRO A 117 8.98 23.02 8.14
N PRO A 118 7.73 23.33 8.56
CA PRO A 118 6.58 23.22 7.68
C PRO A 118 6.83 24.10 6.45
N THR A 119 6.97 23.48 5.31
CA THR A 119 7.01 24.18 4.03
C THR A 119 5.66 24.86 3.88
N GLU A 120 5.63 26.19 3.74
CA GLU A 120 4.41 26.92 3.38
C GLU A 120 3.76 26.17 2.21
N ALA A 121 2.50 25.77 2.38
CA ALA A 121 1.76 25.08 1.36
C ALA A 121 1.82 25.94 0.08
N ILE A 122 2.53 25.48 -0.93
CA ILE A 122 2.46 26.07 -2.26
C ILE A 122 1.00 25.93 -2.68
N ALA A 123 0.30 27.06 -2.71
CA ALA A 123 -1.06 27.12 -3.22
C ALA A 123 -1.08 26.45 -4.61
N PRO A 124 -2.07 25.62 -4.94
CA PRO A 124 -2.13 24.96 -6.23
C PRO A 124 -2.06 26.05 -7.31
N GLY A 125 -0.98 26.01 -8.10
CA GLY A 125 -0.68 26.99 -9.13
C GLY A 125 -1.85 27.15 -10.09
N ALA A 126 -2.25 28.38 -10.35
CA ALA A 126 -3.20 28.71 -11.38
C ALA A 126 -2.74 28.13 -12.74
N PRO A 127 -3.65 27.64 -13.58
CA PRO A 127 -3.28 27.11 -14.89
C PRO A 127 -2.62 28.22 -15.73
N PRO A 128 -1.59 27.89 -16.53
CA PRO A 128 -0.98 28.87 -17.43
C PRO A 128 -2.03 29.39 -18.40
N GLY A 129 -2.18 30.70 -18.43
CA GLY A 129 -3.07 31.39 -19.36
C GLY A 129 -2.69 31.03 -20.81
N ARG A 130 -3.69 30.67 -21.58
CA ARG A 130 -3.59 30.50 -23.05
C ARG A 130 -3.27 31.86 -23.66
N ALA A 131 -2.15 31.97 -24.33
CA ALA A 131 -1.89 32.94 -25.37
C ALA A 131 -2.21 32.32 -26.73
#